data_84de8825c80f892a4d968a0b6b17978a
#
_entry.id   84de8825c80f892a4d968a0b6b17978a
#
_cell.length_a   1.000
_cell.length_b   1.000
_cell.length_c   1.000
_cell.angle_alpha   90.00
_cell.angle_beta   90.00
_cell.angle_gamma   90.00
#
_symmetry.space_group_name_H-M   'P 1'
#
loop_
_entity.id
_entity.type
_entity.pdbx_description
1 polymer ?
#
loop_
_entity_poly.entity_id
_entity_poly.type
_entity_poly.pdbx_seq_one_letter_code
_entity_poly.pdbx_strand_id
1 'polypeptide(L)'
;KRLVEIPLEASEAFDLLDAAIRELPGAEQIQSARDSLQVKAKVARPRTYGEHPLRRWNPLLWFGLPRNQLQATVTPAGDSGRVTLICEPENPAWSDWFLVDDGTNYENAEAIVRAITRRIGERRRGEQASAAQTATEKELTEAKLNLLHAQVEPHFLYNTLASAQLLTRSDPVRAEAMLGHLIQYLRRSLPNAEGEMSTLGAELERALAYLEILKVRMGDRLDVQTDVAEALRNTPMPAMMLQTLVENAIKHGLEPRTGGGTVWIRARRDDNTVAVTVADNGEGFNSKTSGTGIGLKNVRERLRLRYAGEANLAVVANFPAGVAATLTVPANGRNAHV
;
A
#
# COMPACT_ATOMS: atom_id res chain seq x y z
N LYS A 1 -45.74 1.11 23.22
CA LYS A 1 -45.43 1.10 21.80
C LYS A 1 -44.29 2.10 21.54
N ARG A 2 -43.22 1.66 20.89
CA ARG A 2 -42.08 2.53 20.52
C ARG A 2 -41.78 2.34 19.04
N LEU A 3 -41.44 3.44 18.36
CA LEU A 3 -41.02 3.46 16.95
C LEU A 3 -39.55 3.80 16.89
N VAL A 4 -38.80 3.03 16.11
CA VAL A 4 -37.38 3.25 15.86
C VAL A 4 -37.14 3.16 14.36
N GLU A 5 -36.46 4.12 13.80
CA GLU A 5 -36.07 4.10 12.42
C GLU A 5 -34.61 3.62 12.29
N ILE A 6 -34.37 2.57 11.49
CA ILE A 6 -33.08 1.99 11.27
C ILE A 6 -32.66 2.32 9.83
N PRO A 7 -31.53 2.97 9.58
CA PRO A 7 -31.07 3.35 8.26
C PRO A 7 -30.44 2.15 7.52
N LEU A 8 -31.21 1.09 7.36
CA LEU A 8 -30.89 -0.16 6.66
C LEU A 8 -32.15 -0.69 5.99
N GLU A 9 -31.97 -1.48 4.96
CA GLU A 9 -33.08 -2.17 4.30
C GLU A 9 -33.91 -3.01 5.28
N ALA A 10 -35.21 -3.16 5.04
CA ALA A 10 -36.12 -3.80 5.98
C ALA A 10 -35.69 -5.23 6.36
N SER A 11 -35.11 -5.99 5.42
CA SER A 11 -34.59 -7.33 5.66
C SER A 11 -33.37 -7.34 6.61
N GLU A 12 -32.45 -6.40 6.43
CA GLU A 12 -31.27 -6.24 7.29
C GLU A 12 -31.65 -5.69 8.67
N ALA A 13 -32.57 -4.74 8.70
CA ALA A 13 -33.12 -4.21 9.94
C ALA A 13 -33.82 -5.31 10.77
N PHE A 14 -34.50 -6.26 10.10
CA PHE A 14 -35.10 -7.43 10.75
C PHE A 14 -34.02 -8.36 11.34
N ASP A 15 -32.98 -8.69 10.59
CA ASP A 15 -31.90 -9.57 11.08
C ASP A 15 -31.18 -8.96 12.29
N LEU A 16 -30.98 -7.62 12.32
CA LEU A 16 -30.44 -6.91 13.48
C LEU A 16 -31.39 -6.92 14.67
N LEU A 17 -32.68 -6.74 14.43
CA LEU A 17 -33.71 -6.78 15.45
C LEU A 17 -33.81 -8.16 16.08
N ASP A 18 -33.89 -9.23 15.29
CA ASP A 18 -33.93 -10.61 15.76
C ASP A 18 -32.71 -10.94 16.62
N ALA A 19 -31.51 -10.57 16.14
CA ALA A 19 -30.30 -10.76 16.90
C ALA A 19 -30.27 -9.95 18.22
N ALA A 20 -30.80 -8.72 18.22
CA ALA A 20 -30.88 -7.88 19.43
C ALA A 20 -31.85 -8.46 20.45
N ILE A 21 -32.98 -9.03 19.99
CA ILE A 21 -33.98 -9.67 20.88
C ILE A 21 -33.40 -10.97 21.49
N ARG A 22 -32.63 -11.75 20.73
CA ARG A 22 -31.98 -12.97 21.23
C ARG A 22 -30.91 -12.71 22.31
N GLU A 23 -30.31 -11.53 22.30
CA GLU A 23 -29.30 -11.11 23.30
C GLU A 23 -29.96 -10.56 24.59
N LEU A 24 -31.26 -10.33 24.61
CA LEU A 24 -31.92 -9.83 25.83
C LEU A 24 -31.84 -10.84 26.96
N PRO A 25 -31.41 -10.42 28.16
CA PRO A 25 -31.41 -11.30 29.32
C PRO A 25 -32.86 -11.74 29.66
N GLY A 26 -33.07 -13.06 29.66
CA GLY A 26 -34.39 -13.64 29.96
C GLY A 26 -35.36 -13.65 28.78
N ALA A 27 -34.90 -13.46 27.55
CA ALA A 27 -35.70 -13.71 26.36
C ALA A 27 -35.93 -15.21 26.17
N GLU A 28 -37.16 -15.65 26.14
CA GLU A 28 -37.58 -17.04 25.98
C GLU A 28 -38.61 -17.13 24.83
N GLN A 29 -38.82 -18.34 24.32
CA GLN A 29 -39.82 -18.65 23.31
C GLN A 29 -39.85 -17.65 22.12
N ILE A 30 -38.65 -17.38 21.55
CA ILE A 30 -38.50 -16.47 20.43
C ILE A 30 -39.01 -17.13 19.16
N GLN A 31 -39.99 -16.48 18.52
CA GLN A 31 -40.56 -16.90 17.25
C GLN A 31 -40.29 -15.80 16.22
N SER A 32 -39.47 -16.08 15.24
CA SER A 32 -39.09 -15.15 14.17
C SER A 32 -39.77 -15.59 12.88
N ALA A 33 -40.56 -14.71 12.27
CA ALA A 33 -41.18 -14.90 10.97
C ALA A 33 -40.57 -13.91 9.97
N ARG A 34 -39.60 -14.37 9.17
CA ARG A 34 -38.86 -13.54 8.21
C ARG A 34 -39.75 -13.03 7.08
N ASP A 35 -40.71 -13.85 6.64
CA ASP A 35 -41.64 -13.46 5.55
C ASP A 35 -42.55 -12.31 5.91
N SER A 36 -42.93 -12.18 7.19
CA SER A 36 -43.75 -11.09 7.70
C SER A 36 -42.93 -10.04 8.44
N LEU A 37 -41.62 -10.16 8.51
CA LEU A 37 -40.67 -9.28 9.23
C LEU A 37 -41.11 -9.04 10.69
N GLN A 38 -41.56 -10.10 11.35
CA GLN A 38 -42.08 -10.04 12.73
C GLN A 38 -41.28 -10.98 13.65
N VAL A 39 -40.99 -10.49 14.85
CA VAL A 39 -40.42 -11.27 15.94
C VAL A 39 -41.33 -11.19 17.15
N LYS A 40 -41.68 -12.34 17.70
CA LYS A 40 -42.42 -12.47 18.98
C LYS A 40 -41.49 -13.16 19.98
N ALA A 41 -41.45 -12.63 21.20
CA ALA A 41 -40.66 -13.19 22.27
C ALA A 41 -41.34 -13.03 23.60
N LYS A 42 -41.11 -13.93 24.54
CA LYS A 42 -41.41 -13.74 25.94
C LYS A 42 -40.19 -13.31 26.70
N VAL A 43 -40.24 -12.20 27.41
CA VAL A 43 -39.11 -11.64 28.15
C VAL A 43 -39.41 -11.67 29.63
N ALA A 44 -38.53 -12.27 30.43
CA ALA A 44 -38.67 -12.24 31.89
C ALA A 44 -38.49 -10.80 32.39
N ARG A 45 -39.23 -10.42 33.41
CA ARG A 45 -39.06 -9.12 34.07
C ARG A 45 -37.69 -9.07 34.75
N PRO A 46 -36.84 -8.07 34.49
CA PRO A 46 -35.57 -7.94 35.20
C PRO A 46 -35.81 -7.72 36.69
N ARG A 47 -35.00 -8.42 37.53
CA ARG A 47 -35.08 -8.32 38.99
C ARG A 47 -34.64 -6.97 39.57
N THR A 48 -34.19 -6.06 38.76
CA THR A 48 -33.49 -4.82 39.16
C THR A 48 -34.39 -3.62 39.51
N TYR A 49 -35.69 -3.70 39.24
CA TYR A 49 -36.57 -2.59 39.64
C TYR A 49 -37.10 -2.80 41.07
N GLY A 50 -36.51 -1.98 41.96
CA GLY A 50 -37.01 -1.59 43.27
C GLY A 50 -37.53 -2.73 44.13
N GLU A 51 -36.70 -3.17 45.07
CA GLU A 51 -37.18 -3.80 46.28
C GLU A 51 -38.09 -2.81 47.05
N HIS A 52 -39.26 -2.47 46.51
CA HIS A 52 -40.24 -1.79 47.27
C HIS A 52 -40.69 -2.73 48.42
N PRO A 53 -40.61 -2.34 49.70
CA PRO A 53 -40.90 -3.21 50.85
C PRO A 53 -42.30 -3.80 50.79
N LEU A 54 -43.26 -3.18 50.12
CA LEU A 54 -44.60 -3.71 49.91
C LEU A 54 -44.71 -4.90 48.95
N ARG A 55 -43.70 -5.15 48.15
CA ARG A 55 -43.64 -6.28 47.19
C ARG A 55 -43.39 -7.62 47.90
N ARG A 56 -42.76 -7.58 49.06
CA ARG A 56 -42.46 -8.78 49.89
C ARG A 56 -43.71 -9.45 50.47
N TRP A 57 -44.83 -8.75 50.51
CA TRP A 57 -46.09 -9.19 51.12
C TRP A 57 -47.21 -9.57 50.12
N ASN A 58 -46.92 -9.56 48.80
CA ASN A 58 -47.93 -9.90 47.81
C ASN A 58 -47.88 -11.40 47.47
N PRO A 59 -48.83 -12.22 47.98
CA PRO A 59 -48.83 -13.67 47.73
C PRO A 59 -49.05 -14.04 46.25
N LEU A 60 -49.57 -13.15 45.44
CA LEU A 60 -49.81 -13.35 44.01
C LEU A 60 -48.49 -13.40 43.20
N LEU A 61 -47.36 -12.90 43.73
CA LEU A 61 -46.06 -13.01 43.14
C LEU A 61 -45.40 -14.38 43.31
N TRP A 62 -45.99 -15.25 44.13
CA TRP A 62 -45.50 -16.63 44.36
C TRP A 62 -45.95 -17.59 43.25
N PHE A 63 -46.93 -17.23 42.42
CA PHE A 63 -47.47 -18.05 41.33
C PHE A 63 -46.80 -17.89 39.97
N GLY A 64 -45.61 -17.39 39.89
CA GLY A 64 -44.80 -17.31 38.69
C GLY A 64 -44.27 -15.90 38.46
N LEU A 65 -43.07 -15.79 37.91
CA LEU A 65 -42.49 -14.52 37.48
C LEU A 65 -43.36 -13.98 36.36
N PRO A 66 -43.91 -12.73 36.49
CA PRO A 66 -44.67 -12.12 35.42
C PRO A 66 -43.76 -11.97 34.18
N ARG A 67 -44.24 -12.45 33.06
CA ARG A 67 -43.53 -12.33 31.73
C ARG A 67 -44.18 -11.20 30.94
N ASN A 68 -43.39 -10.58 30.11
CA ASN A 68 -43.85 -9.60 29.15
C ASN A 68 -43.80 -10.21 27.75
N GLN A 69 -44.87 -10.04 26.99
CA GLN A 69 -44.87 -10.41 25.60
C GLN A 69 -44.33 -9.25 24.78
N LEU A 70 -43.28 -9.51 24.04
CA LEU A 70 -42.68 -8.58 23.10
C LEU A 70 -43.10 -8.95 21.69
N GLN A 71 -43.70 -7.99 20.97
CA GLN A 71 -43.92 -8.09 19.54
C GLN A 71 -43.15 -6.99 18.82
N ALA A 72 -42.29 -7.36 17.92
CA ALA A 72 -41.52 -6.42 17.10
C ALA A 72 -41.86 -6.65 15.63
N THR A 73 -42.14 -5.58 14.90
CA THR A 73 -42.45 -5.63 13.47
C THR A 73 -41.61 -4.60 12.74
N VAL A 74 -41.01 -5.02 11.62
CA VAL A 74 -40.28 -4.11 10.74
C VAL A 74 -41.15 -3.81 9.52
N THR A 75 -41.35 -2.54 9.22
CA THR A 75 -42.05 -2.09 8.02
C THR A 75 -41.08 -1.33 7.12
N PRO A 76 -41.04 -1.59 5.82
CA PRO A 76 -40.19 -0.86 4.90
C PRO A 76 -40.62 0.60 4.81
N ALA A 77 -39.66 1.52 4.84
CA ALA A 77 -39.88 2.96 4.74
C ALA A 77 -38.84 3.59 3.79
N GLY A 78 -38.97 3.36 2.47
CA GLY A 78 -37.96 3.72 1.50
C GLY A 78 -36.71 2.87 1.68
N ASP A 79 -35.52 3.52 1.78
CA ASP A 79 -34.23 2.88 2.01
C ASP A 79 -33.96 2.55 3.51
N SER A 80 -34.97 2.69 4.37
CA SER A 80 -34.86 2.43 5.81
C SER A 80 -35.89 1.43 6.29
N GLY A 81 -35.61 0.74 7.39
CA GLY A 81 -36.52 -0.13 8.11
C GLY A 81 -37.13 0.60 9.30
N ARG A 82 -38.46 0.69 9.38
CA ARG A 82 -39.17 1.23 10.55
C ARG A 82 -39.53 0.09 11.49
N VAL A 83 -38.93 0.06 12.66
CA VAL A 83 -39.18 -0.94 13.70
C VAL A 83 -40.25 -0.43 14.64
N THR A 84 -41.33 -1.20 14.78
CA THR A 84 -42.37 -0.98 15.78
C THR A 84 -42.21 -2.03 16.89
N LEU A 85 -41.95 -1.58 18.12
CA LEU A 85 -41.85 -2.42 19.30
C LEU A 85 -43.09 -2.26 20.13
N ILE A 86 -43.77 -3.35 20.43
CA ILE A 86 -44.90 -3.44 21.32
C ILE A 86 -44.55 -4.40 22.44
N CYS A 87 -44.49 -3.92 23.66
CA CYS A 87 -44.29 -4.72 24.86
C CYS A 87 -45.56 -4.68 25.68
N GLU A 88 -46.13 -5.84 25.97
CA GLU A 88 -47.37 -5.99 26.75
C GLU A 88 -47.16 -6.98 27.88
N PRO A 89 -47.71 -6.78 29.07
CA PRO A 89 -47.65 -7.75 30.14
C PRO A 89 -48.47 -8.98 29.78
N GLU A 90 -47.96 -10.18 30.06
CA GLU A 90 -48.69 -11.44 29.89
C GLU A 90 -49.56 -11.68 31.13
N ASN A 91 -50.63 -10.88 31.26
CA ASN A 91 -51.56 -10.98 32.42
C ASN A 91 -52.97 -11.40 31.99
N PRO A 92 -53.72 -12.20 32.78
CA PRO A 92 -55.14 -12.41 32.57
C PRO A 92 -55.89 -11.07 32.73
N ALA A 93 -56.94 -10.84 31.95
CA ALA A 93 -57.67 -9.56 31.89
C ALA A 93 -58.21 -9.06 33.26
N TRP A 94 -58.44 -9.95 34.22
CA TRP A 94 -58.89 -9.56 35.56
C TRP A 94 -57.77 -9.02 36.48
N SER A 95 -56.49 -9.19 36.09
CA SER A 95 -55.33 -8.71 36.88
C SER A 95 -54.94 -7.28 36.55
N ASP A 96 -55.41 -6.71 35.43
CA ASP A 96 -55.10 -5.33 35.00
C ASP A 96 -55.57 -4.27 36.02
N TRP A 97 -56.52 -4.60 36.90
CA TRP A 97 -56.99 -3.71 37.97
C TRP A 97 -55.99 -3.55 39.12
N PHE A 98 -55.02 -4.46 39.25
CA PHE A 98 -54.09 -4.51 40.39
C PHE A 98 -52.63 -4.40 40.03
N LEU A 99 -52.29 -4.45 38.75
CA LEU A 99 -50.88 -4.47 38.29
C LEU A 99 -50.62 -3.24 37.44
N VAL A 100 -49.99 -2.23 38.04
CA VAL A 100 -49.45 -1.09 37.33
C VAL A 100 -48.16 -1.54 36.59
N ASP A 101 -47.99 -1.14 35.33
CA ASP A 101 -46.74 -1.31 34.60
C ASP A 101 -45.64 -0.49 35.30
N ASP A 102 -44.69 -1.20 35.94
CA ASP A 102 -43.60 -0.60 36.72
C ASP A 102 -42.53 0.03 35.82
N GLY A 103 -42.79 0.28 34.52
CA GLY A 103 -41.80 0.75 33.56
C GLY A 103 -40.92 -0.34 32.92
N THR A 104 -41.14 -1.61 33.31
CA THR A 104 -40.33 -2.77 32.78
C THR A 104 -40.46 -2.91 31.26
N ASN A 105 -41.65 -2.62 30.71
CA ASN A 105 -41.85 -2.65 29.27
C ASN A 105 -41.08 -1.55 28.53
N TYR A 106 -40.91 -0.39 29.17
CA TYR A 106 -40.10 0.69 28.67
C TYR A 106 -38.60 0.30 28.64
N GLU A 107 -38.13 -0.31 29.72
CA GLU A 107 -36.71 -0.76 29.82
C GLU A 107 -36.35 -1.83 28.81
N ASN A 108 -37.20 -2.83 28.58
CA ASN A 108 -37.00 -3.84 27.57
C ASN A 108 -36.93 -3.22 26.17
N ALA A 109 -37.82 -2.29 25.85
CA ALA A 109 -37.79 -1.58 24.59
C ALA A 109 -36.51 -0.74 24.44
N GLU A 110 -36.08 -0.07 25.51
CA GLU A 110 -34.82 0.69 25.51
C GLU A 110 -33.58 -0.17 25.39
N ALA A 111 -33.58 -1.34 26.02
CA ALA A 111 -32.47 -2.32 25.90
C ALA A 111 -32.30 -2.78 24.43
N ILE A 112 -33.42 -3.07 23.74
CA ILE A 112 -33.43 -3.43 22.34
C ILE A 112 -32.84 -2.30 21.47
N VAL A 113 -33.33 -1.06 21.69
CA VAL A 113 -32.87 0.10 20.95
C VAL A 113 -31.38 0.33 21.16
N ARG A 114 -30.87 0.20 22.39
CA ARG A 114 -29.43 0.30 22.70
C ARG A 114 -28.64 -0.79 22.02
N ALA A 115 -29.11 -2.05 22.01
CA ALA A 115 -28.44 -3.16 21.34
C ALA A 115 -28.36 -2.94 19.81
N ILE A 116 -29.45 -2.47 19.18
CA ILE A 116 -29.48 -2.16 17.76
C ILE A 116 -28.50 -1.02 17.44
N THR A 117 -28.56 0.08 18.22
CA THR A 117 -27.66 1.25 18.00
C THR A 117 -26.19 0.87 18.14
N ARG A 118 -25.86 0.03 19.13
CA ARG A 118 -24.50 -0.48 19.31
C ARG A 118 -24.04 -1.28 18.09
N ARG A 119 -24.84 -2.22 17.59
CA ARG A 119 -24.51 -3.06 16.43
C ARG A 119 -24.35 -2.25 15.14
N ILE A 120 -25.21 -1.26 14.92
CA ILE A 120 -25.05 -0.34 13.78
C ILE A 120 -23.73 0.44 13.90
N GLY A 121 -23.38 0.90 15.10
CA GLY A 121 -22.14 1.60 15.35
C GLY A 121 -20.90 0.71 15.11
N GLU A 122 -20.94 -0.54 15.54
CA GLU A 122 -19.87 -1.52 15.32
C GLU A 122 -19.71 -1.84 13.82
N ARG A 123 -20.81 -2.07 13.10
CA ARG A 123 -20.79 -2.31 11.65
C ARG A 123 -20.19 -1.13 10.88
N ARG A 124 -20.63 0.10 11.16
CA ARG A 124 -20.08 1.31 10.52
C ARG A 124 -18.59 1.49 10.79
N ARG A 125 -18.12 1.21 12.01
CA ARG A 125 -16.68 1.26 12.33
C ARG A 125 -15.90 0.22 11.55
N GLY A 126 -16.43 -1.00 11.43
CA GLY A 126 -15.82 -2.07 10.61
C GLY A 126 -15.72 -1.69 9.13
N GLU A 127 -16.79 -1.15 8.55
CA GLU A 127 -16.84 -0.69 7.17
C GLU A 127 -15.85 0.48 6.92
N GLN A 128 -15.78 1.44 7.85
CA GLN A 128 -14.83 2.56 7.76
C GLN A 128 -13.37 2.09 7.89
N ALA A 129 -13.08 1.15 8.81
CA ALA A 129 -11.75 0.58 8.96
C ALA A 129 -11.32 -0.20 7.72
N SER A 130 -12.21 -1.01 7.14
CA SER A 130 -11.97 -1.75 5.90
C SER A 130 -11.73 -0.80 4.71
N ALA A 131 -12.54 0.24 4.57
CA ALA A 131 -12.37 1.25 3.52
C ALA A 131 -11.05 2.00 3.66
N ALA A 132 -10.66 2.38 4.88
CA ALA A 132 -9.37 3.03 5.14
C ALA A 132 -8.19 2.11 4.81
N GLN A 133 -8.27 0.82 5.17
CA GLN A 133 -7.25 -0.16 4.85
C GLN A 133 -7.08 -0.34 3.34
N THR A 134 -8.19 -0.47 2.60
CA THR A 134 -8.18 -0.59 1.13
C THR A 134 -7.59 0.66 0.48
N ALA A 135 -7.90 1.86 0.98
CA ALA A 135 -7.32 3.12 0.48
C ALA A 135 -5.80 3.15 0.69
N THR A 136 -5.33 2.77 1.88
CA THR A 136 -3.89 2.72 2.19
C THR A 136 -3.14 1.70 1.33
N GLU A 137 -3.72 0.52 1.10
CA GLU A 137 -3.14 -0.50 0.21
C GLU A 137 -3.04 0.00 -1.24
N LYS A 138 -4.07 0.72 -1.70
CA LYS A 138 -4.07 1.33 -3.03
C LYS A 138 -2.97 2.39 -3.15
N GLU A 139 -2.87 3.31 -2.19
CA GLU A 139 -1.80 4.32 -2.16
C GLU A 139 -0.41 3.69 -2.12
N LEU A 140 -0.21 2.64 -1.32
CA LEU A 140 1.05 1.90 -1.26
C LEU A 140 1.39 1.24 -2.60
N THR A 141 0.39 0.68 -3.27
CA THR A 141 0.57 0.05 -4.58
C THR A 141 0.91 1.08 -5.65
N GLU A 142 0.22 2.23 -5.67
CA GLU A 142 0.54 3.34 -6.57
C GLU A 142 1.93 3.92 -6.29
N ALA A 143 2.32 4.08 -5.03
CA ALA A 143 3.66 4.52 -4.66
C ALA A 143 4.74 3.52 -5.12
N LYS A 144 4.52 2.21 -4.95
CA LYS A 144 5.42 1.17 -5.47
C LYS A 144 5.52 1.20 -6.99
N LEU A 145 4.41 1.36 -7.71
CA LEU A 145 4.40 1.49 -9.17
C LEU A 145 5.16 2.75 -9.62
N ASN A 146 4.97 3.88 -8.95
CA ASN A 146 5.69 5.11 -9.25
C ASN A 146 7.20 4.98 -8.98
N LEU A 147 7.61 4.28 -7.91
CA LEU A 147 9.01 3.95 -7.65
C LEU A 147 9.60 3.05 -8.75
N LEU A 148 8.86 2.05 -9.21
CA LEU A 148 9.27 1.19 -10.32
C LEU A 148 9.41 1.97 -11.63
N HIS A 149 8.46 2.87 -11.93
CA HIS A 149 8.54 3.75 -13.11
C HIS A 149 9.69 4.76 -13.03
N ALA A 150 10.05 5.22 -11.83
CA ALA A 150 11.17 6.15 -11.64
C ALA A 150 12.55 5.49 -11.78
N GLN A 151 12.65 4.16 -11.67
CA GLN A 151 13.93 3.44 -11.79
C GLN A 151 14.37 3.19 -13.23
N VAL A 152 13.44 3.22 -14.18
CA VAL A 152 13.75 3.11 -15.61
C VAL A 152 13.30 4.39 -16.29
N GLU A 153 14.21 5.10 -16.96
CA GLU A 153 13.86 6.34 -17.67
C GLU A 153 12.80 6.05 -18.76
N PRO A 154 11.55 6.58 -18.65
CA PRO A 154 10.50 6.26 -19.61
C PRO A 154 10.87 6.65 -21.04
N HIS A 155 11.58 7.77 -21.20
CA HIS A 155 12.06 8.25 -22.49
C HIS A 155 13.04 7.28 -23.15
N PHE A 156 13.93 6.65 -22.37
CA PHE A 156 14.83 5.60 -22.86
C PHE A 156 14.05 4.39 -23.39
N LEU A 157 13.01 3.94 -22.66
CA LEU A 157 12.15 2.83 -23.09
C LEU A 157 11.44 3.14 -24.40
N TYR A 158 10.79 4.30 -24.50
CA TYR A 158 10.09 4.70 -25.73
C TYR A 158 11.03 4.78 -26.93
N ASN A 159 12.20 5.39 -26.75
CA ASN A 159 13.19 5.49 -27.82
C ASN A 159 13.75 4.13 -28.25
N THR A 160 13.96 3.22 -27.30
CA THR A 160 14.43 1.86 -27.60
C THR A 160 13.37 1.07 -28.37
N LEU A 161 12.11 1.10 -27.93
CA LEU A 161 11.01 0.42 -28.60
C LEU A 161 10.76 0.99 -30.00
N ALA A 162 10.78 2.32 -30.16
CA ALA A 162 10.64 2.97 -31.45
C ALA A 162 11.78 2.59 -32.42
N SER A 163 13.02 2.53 -31.90
CA SER A 163 14.19 2.09 -32.69
C SER A 163 14.07 0.62 -33.09
N ALA A 164 13.67 -0.25 -32.16
CA ALA A 164 13.43 -1.66 -32.46
C ALA A 164 12.34 -1.83 -33.52
N GLN A 165 11.24 -1.07 -33.42
CA GLN A 165 10.14 -1.08 -34.41
C GLN A 165 10.63 -0.67 -35.81
N LEU A 166 11.47 0.34 -35.92
CA LEU A 166 12.04 0.75 -37.20
C LEU A 166 12.95 -0.36 -37.78
N LEU A 167 13.77 -0.98 -36.92
CA LEU A 167 14.69 -2.06 -37.31
C LEU A 167 13.96 -3.33 -37.74
N THR A 168 12.73 -3.61 -37.29
CA THR A 168 11.99 -4.82 -37.72
C THR A 168 11.82 -4.93 -39.24
N ARG A 169 11.83 -3.81 -39.95
CA ARG A 169 11.69 -3.76 -41.41
C ARG A 169 13.04 -3.73 -42.16
N SER A 170 14.05 -3.10 -41.56
CA SER A 170 15.34 -2.86 -42.23
C SER A 170 16.41 -3.88 -41.82
N ASP A 171 16.42 -4.31 -40.56
CA ASP A 171 17.39 -5.24 -39.99
C ASP A 171 16.76 -6.02 -38.82
N PRO A 172 15.96 -7.07 -39.12
CA PRO A 172 15.26 -7.85 -38.10
C PRO A 172 16.19 -8.48 -37.04
N VAL A 173 17.41 -8.86 -37.41
CA VAL A 173 18.38 -9.46 -36.50
C VAL A 173 18.81 -8.47 -35.42
N ARG A 174 19.09 -7.22 -35.82
CA ARG A 174 19.39 -6.15 -34.87
C ARG A 174 18.18 -5.76 -34.01
N ALA A 175 16.97 -5.81 -34.56
CA ALA A 175 15.75 -5.57 -33.81
C ALA A 175 15.56 -6.61 -32.70
N GLU A 176 15.76 -7.91 -33.03
CA GLU A 176 15.70 -9.02 -32.05
C GLU A 176 16.76 -8.86 -30.97
N ALA A 177 18.01 -8.56 -31.34
CA ALA A 177 19.09 -8.32 -30.40
C ALA A 177 18.75 -7.16 -29.44
N MET A 178 18.23 -6.03 -29.96
CA MET A 178 17.83 -4.86 -29.17
C MET A 178 16.73 -5.22 -28.15
N LEU A 179 15.71 -5.95 -28.57
CA LEU A 179 14.64 -6.41 -27.69
C LEU A 179 15.14 -7.41 -26.64
N GLY A 180 16.04 -8.30 -27.00
CA GLY A 180 16.71 -9.22 -26.08
C GLY A 180 17.49 -8.49 -24.99
N HIS A 181 18.29 -7.49 -25.38
CA HIS A 181 19.03 -6.64 -24.43
C HIS A 181 18.08 -5.81 -23.55
N LEU A 182 16.97 -5.32 -24.10
CA LEU A 182 15.97 -4.58 -23.31
C LEU A 182 15.32 -5.48 -22.24
N ILE A 183 14.96 -6.71 -22.58
CA ILE A 183 14.41 -7.67 -21.63
C ILE A 183 15.41 -7.95 -20.51
N GLN A 184 16.69 -8.15 -20.85
CA GLN A 184 17.75 -8.38 -19.84
C GLN A 184 17.95 -7.16 -18.95
N TYR A 185 17.98 -5.96 -19.54
CA TYR A 185 18.07 -4.71 -18.79
C TYR A 185 16.92 -4.55 -17.80
N LEU A 186 15.67 -4.77 -18.24
CA LEU A 186 14.48 -4.68 -17.38
C LEU A 186 14.55 -5.70 -16.23
N ARG A 187 14.93 -6.95 -16.50
CA ARG A 187 15.10 -7.98 -15.45
C ARG A 187 16.10 -7.58 -14.38
N ARG A 188 17.22 -6.94 -14.77
CA ARG A 188 18.29 -6.51 -13.85
C ARG A 188 17.97 -5.17 -13.15
N SER A 189 17.04 -4.39 -13.71
CA SER A 189 16.61 -3.10 -13.15
C SER A 189 15.46 -3.24 -12.15
N LEU A 190 14.77 -4.40 -12.11
CA LEU A 190 13.76 -4.68 -11.09
C LEU A 190 14.45 -4.79 -9.72
N PRO A 191 13.93 -4.10 -8.69
CA PRO A 191 14.51 -4.22 -7.36
C PRO A 191 14.37 -5.65 -6.87
N ASN A 192 15.47 -6.26 -6.50
CA ASN A 192 15.41 -7.43 -5.63
C ASN A 192 14.87 -6.95 -4.27
N ALA A 193 13.92 -7.68 -3.71
CA ALA A 193 13.21 -7.33 -2.48
C ALA A 193 14.10 -7.17 -1.23
N GLU A 194 15.42 -7.37 -1.37
CA GLU A 194 16.37 -7.48 -0.26
C GLU A 194 17.30 -6.28 -0.06
N GLY A 195 17.13 -5.16 -0.74
CA GLY A 195 17.89 -4.06 -0.21
C GLY A 195 18.45 -2.99 -1.13
N GLU A 196 18.76 -1.87 -0.50
CA GLU A 196 19.44 -0.70 -1.03
C GLU A 196 20.90 -0.96 -1.45
N MET A 197 21.47 -2.13 -1.13
CA MET A 197 22.85 -2.51 -1.42
C MET A 197 22.95 -3.49 -2.58
N SER A 198 23.97 -3.29 -3.40
CA SER A 198 24.37 -4.07 -4.57
C SER A 198 25.86 -4.38 -4.49
N THR A 199 26.41 -5.00 -5.50
CA THR A 199 27.87 -5.18 -5.67
C THR A 199 28.34 -4.47 -6.93
N LEU A 200 29.63 -4.12 -7.01
CA LEU A 200 30.21 -3.53 -8.21
C LEU A 200 29.98 -4.43 -9.44
N GLY A 201 30.03 -5.75 -9.29
CA GLY A 201 29.74 -6.69 -10.36
C GLY A 201 28.32 -6.59 -10.89
N ALA A 202 27.32 -6.56 -9.99
CA ALA A 202 25.91 -6.43 -10.37
C ALA A 202 25.61 -5.05 -11.01
N GLU A 203 26.23 -3.98 -10.49
CA GLU A 203 26.13 -2.64 -11.05
C GLU A 203 26.75 -2.57 -12.46
N LEU A 204 27.93 -3.19 -12.64
CA LEU A 204 28.62 -3.29 -13.94
C LEU A 204 27.76 -4.03 -14.96
N GLU A 205 27.21 -5.20 -14.60
CA GLU A 205 26.34 -5.96 -15.50
C GLU A 205 25.08 -5.19 -15.91
N ARG A 206 24.49 -4.40 -14.98
CA ARG A 206 23.35 -3.54 -15.28
C ARG A 206 23.74 -2.42 -16.25
N ALA A 207 24.87 -1.74 -15.99
CA ALA A 207 25.38 -0.68 -16.84
C ALA A 207 25.74 -1.20 -18.24
N LEU A 208 26.36 -2.39 -18.34
CA LEU A 208 26.66 -3.01 -19.63
C LEU A 208 25.41 -3.39 -20.40
N ALA A 209 24.37 -3.93 -19.76
CA ALA A 209 23.10 -4.22 -20.42
C ALA A 209 22.45 -2.96 -21.02
N TYR A 210 22.52 -1.83 -20.32
CA TYR A 210 22.11 -0.53 -20.85
C TYR A 210 22.94 -0.10 -22.05
N LEU A 211 24.26 -0.21 -21.96
CA LEU A 211 25.18 0.19 -23.04
C LEU A 211 25.04 -0.69 -24.29
N GLU A 212 24.73 -1.99 -24.15
CA GLU A 212 24.48 -2.87 -25.31
C GLU A 212 23.23 -2.43 -26.10
N ILE A 213 22.17 -1.96 -25.43
CA ILE A 213 21.01 -1.38 -26.12
C ILE A 213 21.43 -0.15 -26.91
N LEU A 214 22.24 0.71 -26.29
CA LEU A 214 22.72 1.94 -26.95
C LEU A 214 23.68 1.66 -28.11
N LYS A 215 24.52 0.62 -28.02
CA LYS A 215 25.37 0.18 -29.14
C LYS A 215 24.52 -0.22 -30.35
N VAL A 216 23.41 -0.94 -30.17
CA VAL A 216 22.51 -1.26 -31.27
C VAL A 216 21.91 0.03 -31.88
N ARG A 217 21.57 1.04 -31.03
CA ARG A 217 20.98 2.31 -31.50
C ARG A 217 21.99 3.24 -32.18
N MET A 218 23.17 3.39 -31.58
CA MET A 218 24.19 4.35 -32.03
C MET A 218 25.19 3.74 -33.05
N GLY A 219 25.25 2.41 -33.14
CA GLY A 219 26.20 1.73 -34.02
C GLY A 219 27.64 2.04 -33.68
N ASP A 220 28.45 2.27 -34.69
CA ASP A 220 29.88 2.58 -34.56
C ASP A 220 30.19 3.89 -33.83
N ARG A 221 29.15 4.68 -33.53
CA ARG A 221 29.30 5.93 -32.76
C ARG A 221 29.53 5.70 -31.27
N LEU A 222 29.31 4.51 -30.74
CA LEU A 222 29.50 4.21 -29.33
C LEU A 222 30.54 3.08 -29.15
N ASP A 223 31.68 3.43 -28.61
CA ASP A 223 32.66 2.46 -28.11
C ASP A 223 32.58 2.38 -26.58
N VAL A 224 32.74 1.15 -26.05
CA VAL A 224 32.66 0.87 -24.60
C VAL A 224 33.86 0.02 -24.19
N GLN A 225 34.63 0.53 -23.25
CA GLN A 225 35.82 -0.15 -22.72
C GLN A 225 35.67 -0.34 -21.20
N THR A 226 35.88 -1.57 -20.74
CA THR A 226 35.80 -1.92 -19.33
C THR A 226 37.13 -2.48 -18.83
N ASP A 227 37.58 -2.01 -17.67
CA ASP A 227 38.75 -2.46 -16.98
C ASP A 227 38.48 -2.58 -15.47
N VAL A 228 37.80 -3.66 -15.10
CA VAL A 228 37.37 -3.99 -13.74
C VAL A 228 37.88 -5.41 -13.41
N ALA A 229 38.83 -5.47 -12.47
CA ALA A 229 39.37 -6.74 -12.04
C ALA A 229 38.30 -7.59 -11.35
N GLU A 230 38.30 -8.92 -11.59
CA GLU A 230 37.31 -9.85 -11.02
C GLU A 230 37.23 -9.77 -9.48
N ALA A 231 38.40 -9.60 -8.83
CA ALA A 231 38.49 -9.48 -7.38
C ALA A 231 37.72 -8.28 -6.81
N LEU A 232 37.42 -7.25 -7.61
CA LEU A 232 36.68 -6.04 -7.17
C LEU A 232 35.19 -6.19 -7.37
N ARG A 233 34.68 -7.15 -8.11
CA ARG A 233 33.26 -7.31 -8.41
C ARG A 233 32.39 -7.50 -7.18
N ASN A 234 32.94 -8.08 -6.12
CA ASN A 234 32.20 -8.29 -4.87
C ASN A 234 32.23 -7.06 -3.94
N THR A 235 32.80 -5.92 -4.35
CA THR A 235 32.80 -4.69 -3.56
C THR A 235 31.37 -4.21 -3.34
N PRO A 236 30.91 -4.07 -2.07
CA PRO A 236 29.58 -3.60 -1.77
C PRO A 236 29.44 -2.12 -2.15
N MET A 237 28.34 -1.78 -2.81
CA MET A 237 27.99 -0.38 -3.12
C MET A 237 26.48 -0.19 -3.19
N PRO A 238 25.97 1.03 -2.98
CA PRO A 238 24.55 1.28 -3.14
C PRO A 238 24.10 1.03 -4.58
N ALA A 239 22.88 0.52 -4.72
CA ALA A 239 22.32 0.20 -6.04
C ALA A 239 22.18 1.45 -6.93
N MET A 240 22.24 1.28 -8.25
CA MET A 240 22.04 2.32 -9.28
C MET A 240 23.11 3.42 -9.33
N MET A 241 24.23 3.30 -8.60
CA MET A 241 25.29 4.31 -8.61
C MET A 241 26.02 4.35 -9.94
N LEU A 242 26.55 3.19 -10.37
CA LEU A 242 27.31 3.10 -11.60
C LEU A 242 26.44 3.41 -12.82
N GLN A 243 25.21 2.95 -12.82
CA GLN A 243 24.25 3.23 -13.89
C GLN A 243 24.04 4.74 -14.06
N THR A 244 23.83 5.48 -12.96
CA THR A 244 23.64 6.94 -13.03
C THR A 244 24.86 7.64 -13.65
N LEU A 245 26.07 7.19 -13.35
CA LEU A 245 27.28 7.76 -13.94
C LEU A 245 27.37 7.47 -15.45
N VAL A 246 27.03 6.24 -15.86
CA VAL A 246 27.02 5.84 -17.27
C VAL A 246 25.94 6.59 -18.06
N GLU A 247 24.73 6.72 -17.50
CA GLU A 247 23.67 7.51 -18.11
C GLU A 247 24.09 8.96 -18.35
N ASN A 248 24.77 9.58 -17.37
CA ASN A 248 25.29 10.94 -17.52
C ASN A 248 26.34 11.05 -18.62
N ALA A 249 27.29 10.11 -18.70
CA ALA A 249 28.32 10.07 -19.73
C ALA A 249 27.69 9.96 -21.14
N ILE A 250 26.69 9.14 -21.31
CA ILE A 250 25.96 9.00 -22.57
C ILE A 250 25.16 10.27 -22.88
N LYS A 251 24.24 10.65 -22.00
CA LYS A 251 23.24 11.70 -22.26
C LYS A 251 23.86 13.08 -22.43
N HIS A 252 24.87 13.38 -21.63
CA HIS A 252 25.51 14.70 -21.62
C HIS A 252 26.84 14.74 -22.37
N GLY A 253 27.53 13.59 -22.46
CA GLY A 253 28.80 13.52 -23.16
C GLY A 253 28.67 13.14 -24.64
N LEU A 254 28.08 11.96 -24.92
CA LEU A 254 28.18 11.33 -26.24
C LEU A 254 26.99 11.54 -27.15
N GLU A 255 25.75 11.52 -26.66
CA GLU A 255 24.54 11.72 -27.50
C GLU A 255 24.53 13.06 -28.24
N PRO A 256 24.92 14.19 -27.61
CA PRO A 256 24.96 15.46 -28.30
C PRO A 256 26.02 15.55 -29.42
N ARG A 257 27.06 14.70 -29.31
CA ARG A 257 28.18 14.70 -30.27
C ARG A 257 27.85 13.88 -31.51
N THR A 258 27.87 14.47 -32.69
CA THR A 258 27.52 13.79 -33.95
C THR A 258 28.44 12.63 -34.27
N GLY A 259 29.73 12.72 -33.95
CA GLY A 259 30.72 11.64 -34.10
C GLY A 259 30.70 10.53 -33.03
N GLY A 260 29.86 10.70 -31.99
CA GLY A 260 29.84 9.80 -30.85
C GLY A 260 31.12 9.84 -30.02
N GLY A 261 31.51 8.72 -29.45
CA GLY A 261 32.74 8.60 -28.66
C GLY A 261 32.82 7.32 -27.86
N THR A 262 33.74 7.32 -26.89
CA THR A 262 34.06 6.14 -26.04
C THR A 262 33.67 6.42 -24.59
N VAL A 263 33.07 5.42 -23.95
CA VAL A 263 32.86 5.38 -22.49
C VAL A 263 33.84 4.36 -21.92
N TRP A 264 34.57 4.75 -20.89
CA TRP A 264 35.46 3.90 -20.12
C TRP A 264 34.87 3.66 -18.74
N ILE A 265 34.81 2.39 -18.32
CA ILE A 265 34.44 2.00 -16.95
C ILE A 265 35.64 1.31 -16.34
N ARG A 266 36.26 1.89 -15.33
CA ARG A 266 37.46 1.38 -14.69
C ARG A 266 37.27 1.29 -13.19
N ALA A 267 37.82 0.23 -12.57
CA ALA A 267 37.87 0.12 -11.11
C ALA A 267 39.30 -0.15 -10.64
N ARG A 268 39.70 0.55 -9.60
CA ARG A 268 41.03 0.38 -8.98
C ARG A 268 40.83 0.33 -7.45
N ARG A 269 41.64 -0.51 -6.82
CA ARG A 269 41.73 -0.55 -5.37
C ARG A 269 42.86 0.34 -4.92
N ASP A 270 42.61 1.18 -3.93
CA ASP A 270 43.59 2.02 -3.27
C ASP A 270 43.48 1.76 -1.77
N ASP A 271 44.44 1.00 -1.22
CA ASP A 271 44.43 0.54 0.17
C ASP A 271 43.09 -0.03 0.65
N ASN A 272 42.33 0.76 1.39
CA ASN A 272 41.07 0.35 1.99
C ASN A 272 39.82 0.86 1.21
N THR A 273 40.02 1.47 0.06
CA THR A 273 38.94 2.00 -0.80
C THR A 273 38.96 1.38 -2.20
N VAL A 274 37.83 1.43 -2.86
CA VAL A 274 37.68 1.11 -4.28
C VAL A 274 37.18 2.35 -5.01
N ALA A 275 37.94 2.79 -5.97
CA ALA A 275 37.60 3.90 -6.86
C ALA A 275 37.04 3.32 -8.18
N VAL A 276 35.80 3.67 -8.51
CA VAL A 276 35.13 3.29 -9.76
C VAL A 276 34.95 4.55 -10.60
N THR A 277 35.59 4.59 -11.77
CA THR A 277 35.57 5.74 -12.66
C THR A 277 34.79 5.41 -13.93
N VAL A 278 33.82 6.28 -14.26
CA VAL A 278 33.19 6.34 -15.57
C VAL A 278 33.72 7.60 -16.24
N ALA A 279 34.38 7.43 -17.40
CA ALA A 279 34.91 8.54 -18.18
C ALA A 279 34.34 8.49 -19.60
N ASP A 280 34.15 9.66 -20.21
CA ASP A 280 33.79 9.82 -21.60
C ASP A 280 34.75 10.78 -22.31
N ASN A 281 34.77 10.78 -23.64
CA ASN A 281 35.43 11.75 -24.47
C ASN A 281 34.43 12.67 -25.22
N GLY A 282 33.30 12.91 -24.62
CA GLY A 282 32.21 13.68 -25.19
C GLY A 282 32.43 15.20 -25.18
N GLU A 283 31.34 15.95 -25.11
CA GLU A 283 31.37 17.42 -25.13
C GLU A 283 32.01 18.10 -23.91
N GLY A 284 32.18 17.34 -22.81
CA GLY A 284 32.70 17.90 -21.57
C GLY A 284 31.69 18.76 -20.80
N PHE A 285 32.20 19.62 -19.91
CA PHE A 285 31.35 20.56 -19.16
C PHE A 285 30.90 21.68 -20.10
N ASN A 286 29.64 21.64 -20.55
CA ASN A 286 29.05 22.69 -21.35
C ASN A 286 28.02 23.47 -20.54
N SER A 287 28.12 24.81 -20.54
CA SER A 287 27.17 25.69 -19.83
C SER A 287 25.75 25.61 -20.37
N LYS A 288 25.55 25.03 -21.55
CA LYS A 288 24.24 24.85 -22.21
C LYS A 288 23.56 23.51 -21.83
N THR A 289 24.25 22.58 -21.18
CA THR A 289 23.61 21.36 -20.70
C THR A 289 22.81 21.67 -19.44
N SER A 290 21.56 22.04 -19.63
CA SER A 290 20.57 22.26 -18.58
C SER A 290 20.09 20.95 -17.96
N GLY A 291 21.01 20.05 -17.66
CA GLY A 291 20.73 18.92 -16.79
C GLY A 291 20.48 19.46 -15.39
N THR A 292 19.36 19.10 -14.78
CA THR A 292 18.97 19.55 -13.43
C THR A 292 19.99 19.18 -12.34
N GLY A 293 21.08 18.48 -12.68
CA GLY A 293 22.10 17.99 -11.74
C GLY A 293 21.56 17.05 -10.66
N ILE A 294 20.29 16.70 -10.76
CA ILE A 294 19.58 15.89 -9.77
C ILE A 294 20.22 14.50 -9.63
N GLY A 295 20.62 13.87 -10.73
CA GLY A 295 21.20 12.53 -10.70
C GLY A 295 22.49 12.48 -9.85
N LEU A 296 23.47 13.33 -10.14
CA LEU A 296 24.73 13.38 -9.39
C LEU A 296 24.55 13.90 -7.95
N LYS A 297 23.58 14.79 -7.72
CA LYS A 297 23.23 15.24 -6.38
C LYS A 297 22.65 14.08 -5.54
N ASN A 298 21.77 13.29 -6.13
CA ASN A 298 21.21 12.10 -5.47
C ASN A 298 22.30 11.06 -5.17
N VAL A 299 23.25 10.83 -6.09
CA VAL A 299 24.39 9.94 -5.83
C VAL A 299 25.19 10.44 -4.63
N ARG A 300 25.55 11.73 -4.56
CA ARG A 300 26.28 12.31 -3.42
C ARG A 300 25.54 12.15 -2.11
N GLU A 301 24.24 12.45 -2.10
CA GLU A 301 23.42 12.35 -0.90
C GLU A 301 23.31 10.92 -0.39
N ARG A 302 23.07 9.95 -1.28
CA ARG A 302 23.03 8.51 -0.91
C ARG A 302 24.38 8.02 -0.37
N LEU A 303 25.50 8.45 -0.96
CA LEU A 303 26.84 8.14 -0.43
C LEU A 303 27.03 8.73 0.97
N ARG A 304 26.63 9.99 1.18
CA ARG A 304 26.75 10.66 2.47
C ARG A 304 25.94 9.93 3.55
N LEU A 305 24.70 9.55 3.24
CA LEU A 305 23.82 8.84 4.17
C LEU A 305 24.32 7.42 4.48
N ARG A 306 24.92 6.76 3.52
CA ARG A 306 25.32 5.35 3.70
C ARG A 306 26.70 5.18 4.33
N TYR A 307 27.63 6.07 4.04
CA TYR A 307 29.03 5.93 4.45
C TYR A 307 29.52 7.05 5.40
N ALA A 308 28.62 7.87 5.93
CA ALA A 308 28.95 8.94 6.89
C ALA A 308 30.18 9.82 6.51
N GLY A 309 30.40 10.00 5.18
CA GLY A 309 31.50 10.80 4.65
C GLY A 309 32.75 10.00 4.23
N GLU A 310 32.81 8.69 4.46
CA GLU A 310 33.93 7.85 4.00
C GLU A 310 33.91 7.54 2.49
N ALA A 311 32.81 7.87 1.80
CA ALA A 311 32.66 7.73 0.36
C ALA A 311 32.50 9.09 -0.31
N ASN A 312 32.98 9.20 -1.56
CA ASN A 312 32.96 10.48 -2.29
C ASN A 312 32.63 10.26 -3.77
N LEU A 313 32.09 11.30 -4.41
CA LEU A 313 31.93 11.42 -5.85
C LEU A 313 32.66 12.65 -6.37
N ALA A 314 33.77 12.45 -7.05
CA ALA A 314 34.51 13.46 -7.76
C ALA A 314 34.09 13.49 -9.24
N VAL A 315 33.85 14.66 -9.81
CA VAL A 315 33.54 14.84 -11.22
C VAL A 315 34.48 15.91 -11.79
N VAL A 316 35.30 15.54 -12.74
CA VAL A 316 36.36 16.39 -13.30
C VAL A 316 36.33 16.33 -14.85
N ALA A 317 36.94 17.33 -15.48
CA ALA A 317 37.14 17.29 -16.92
C ALA A 317 38.09 16.15 -17.29
N ASN A 318 37.76 15.40 -18.33
CA ASN A 318 38.62 14.41 -18.94
C ASN A 318 39.43 15.08 -20.05
N PHE A 319 40.72 14.71 -20.18
CA PHE A 319 41.57 15.27 -21.22
C PHE A 319 41.72 14.29 -22.40
N PRO A 320 41.70 14.75 -23.65
CA PRO A 320 41.59 16.13 -24.15
C PRO A 320 40.13 16.65 -24.16
N ALA A 321 39.13 15.83 -23.99
CA ALA A 321 37.72 16.19 -23.99
C ALA A 321 36.90 15.20 -23.14
N GLY A 322 35.72 15.64 -22.65
CA GLY A 322 34.78 14.81 -21.92
C GLY A 322 34.79 15.04 -20.41
N VAL A 323 34.20 14.12 -19.68
CA VAL A 323 34.06 14.13 -18.23
C VAL A 323 34.51 12.80 -17.64
N ALA A 324 35.14 12.84 -16.46
CA ALA A 324 35.43 11.67 -15.64
C ALA A 324 34.74 11.82 -14.29
N ALA A 325 33.85 10.88 -13.98
CA ALA A 325 33.16 10.78 -12.70
C ALA A 325 33.70 9.59 -11.91
N THR A 326 34.31 9.84 -10.75
CA THR A 326 34.94 8.82 -9.92
C THR A 326 34.18 8.68 -8.61
N LEU A 327 33.65 7.50 -8.38
CA LEU A 327 33.02 7.07 -7.15
C LEU A 327 34.02 6.31 -6.29
N THR A 328 34.28 6.79 -5.08
CA THR A 328 35.16 6.13 -4.13
C THR A 328 34.34 5.58 -2.96
N VAL A 329 34.44 4.28 -2.68
CA VAL A 329 33.73 3.59 -1.59
C VAL A 329 34.70 2.74 -0.76
N PRO A 330 34.43 2.48 0.54
CA PRO A 330 35.22 1.56 1.35
C PRO A 330 35.19 0.13 0.77
N ALA A 331 36.35 -0.52 0.66
CA ALA A 331 36.48 -1.85 0.09
C ALA A 331 35.70 -2.93 0.86
N ASN A 332 35.54 -2.77 2.17
CA ASN A 332 34.92 -3.76 3.05
C ASN A 332 33.46 -3.47 3.43
N GLY A 333 32.83 -2.49 2.79
CA GLY A 333 31.39 -2.20 3.00
C GLY A 333 31.01 -1.88 4.45
N ARG A 334 31.94 -1.34 5.27
CA ARG A 334 31.62 -0.97 6.65
C ARG A 334 30.43 -0.01 6.66
N ASN A 335 29.33 -0.51 7.18
CA ASN A 335 28.17 0.33 7.49
C ASN A 335 28.60 1.32 8.58
N ALA A 336 28.38 2.60 8.37
CA ALA A 336 28.26 3.49 9.51
C ALA A 336 27.11 2.93 10.37
N HIS A 337 27.43 2.36 11.52
CA HIS A 337 26.44 2.04 12.53
C HIS A 337 25.81 3.35 12.97
N VAL A 338 24.52 3.53 12.68
CA VAL A 338 23.65 4.45 13.39
C VAL A 338 23.31 3.83 14.74
#